data_888f55e66e45c7e256f1589c31e555ae
#
_entry.id   888f55e66e45c7e256f1589c31e555ae
#
_cell.length_a   1.000
_cell.length_b   1.000
_cell.length_c   1.000
_cell.angle_alpha   90.00
_cell.angle_beta   90.00
_cell.angle_gamma   90.00
#
_symmetry.space_group_name_H-M   'P 1'
#
loop_
_entity.id
_entity.type
_entity.pdbx_description
1 polymer ?
#
loop_
_entity_poly.entity_id
_entity_poly.type
_entity_poly.pdbx_seq_one_letter_code
_entity_poly.pdbx_strand_id
1 'polypeptide(L)'
;MKKTSLLGACILALAMSMGSGAAVAKTPPDQLIIGMNMNNLLTLDPAAMTGNEVVGIVVNLYDSLVELDPEQLTTVKPSLAKSWDISPDGKTLTFHLRDDVKFHSGNPLTAADVVWSMRRILHLNLAQASVWKSYGFSKKNIDSQVSAPDRFTVQIVLPKDNDPQLVIYSLAALGNLGVLDSKTVQSHQQDNDWGNRWLTTHEAGSGPFTLETWQAKEVLRMKRNPDYWRGEAKMSRVVLRHFQESQTLRLMIEKGDLDIANNMAVSDINALRSDPQLTVDAVQRGTMYYVAMSMKEAHFANPKVREAVRYLIDYQGINKALMPGYGVLHQRPIKAGMPSTLPDPGYKLDVARAKKLLAEAGYPNGFDTTLRVLSDQPFLNIAIAVQSTLMQAGINAKIITGTGNQIYGAMRERKFDLLVGRGGSGMEPHPHSSLRALVYNPDNSDKARLTNFQGWRTGFYDPQLNTMIDQALLERDPQKQVADYQAIQARYDQLVPALIPLSQMVDSVVVRNEVREYQPHPSATTFLRDVYKVRKGEKG
;
A
#
# COMPACT_ATOMS: atom_id res chain seq x y z
N MET A 1 -16.04 38.00 88.02
CA MET A 1 -15.22 39.21 87.72
C MET A 1 -14.70 39.13 86.29
N LYS A 2 -15.17 40.09 85.50
CA LYS A 2 -14.43 40.81 84.42
C LYS A 2 -13.72 39.95 83.35
N LYS A 3 -13.80 40.17 82.08
CA LYS A 3 -14.35 41.21 81.18
C LYS A 3 -14.34 40.67 79.78
N THR A 4 -15.36 40.99 79.04
CA THR A 4 -15.52 41.21 77.63
C THR A 4 -14.26 41.60 76.83
N SER A 5 -14.08 41.09 75.60
CA SER A 5 -13.93 41.94 74.46
C SER A 5 -14.15 41.20 73.11
N LEU A 6 -15.03 41.76 72.35
CA LEU A 6 -15.24 41.54 70.89
C LEU A 6 -14.01 41.97 70.07
N LEU A 7 -13.75 41.26 68.98
CA LEU A 7 -13.25 41.81 67.74
C LEU A 7 -13.34 40.64 66.77
N GLY A 8 -14.10 40.66 65.76
CA GLY A 8 -13.99 41.46 64.57
C GLY A 8 -13.74 40.50 63.46
N ALA A 9 -14.82 39.92 62.88
CA ALA A 9 -14.75 39.03 61.71
C ALA A 9 -14.32 39.84 60.46
N CYS A 10 -13.22 39.47 59.85
CA CYS A 10 -12.95 39.77 58.47
C CYS A 10 -12.92 38.47 57.70
N ILE A 11 -14.04 38.13 57.07
CA ILE A 11 -14.15 37.08 56.08
C ILE A 11 -13.55 37.63 54.80
N LEU A 12 -12.30 37.25 54.52
CA LEU A 12 -11.73 37.43 53.19
C LEU A 12 -12.00 36.12 52.40
N ALA A 13 -13.11 36.11 51.67
CA ALA A 13 -13.41 35.08 50.72
C ALA A 13 -12.46 35.22 49.53
N LEU A 14 -11.33 34.53 49.58
CA LEU A 14 -10.46 34.35 48.44
C LEU A 14 -11.11 33.30 47.52
N ALA A 15 -11.90 33.75 46.56
CA ALA A 15 -12.36 32.91 45.45
C ALA A 15 -11.12 32.51 44.62
N MET A 16 -10.47 31.41 45.00
CA MET A 16 -9.60 30.70 44.10
C MET A 16 -10.48 30.07 43.03
N SER A 17 -10.68 30.78 41.94
CA SER A 17 -11.07 30.20 40.67
C SER A 17 -9.93 29.26 40.21
N MET A 18 -9.97 28.02 40.67
CA MET A 18 -9.24 26.93 40.04
C MET A 18 -9.85 26.72 38.66
N GLY A 19 -9.42 27.54 37.72
CA GLY A 19 -9.46 27.17 36.32
C GLY A 19 -8.54 25.97 36.14
N SER A 20 -9.07 24.76 36.39
CA SER A 20 -8.48 23.52 35.89
C SER A 20 -8.62 23.50 34.36
N GLY A 21 -7.84 24.36 33.69
CA GLY A 21 -7.49 24.09 32.33
C GLY A 21 -6.73 22.78 32.35
N ALA A 22 -7.40 21.70 32.00
CA ALA A 22 -6.71 20.47 31.66
C ALA A 22 -5.61 20.88 30.68
N ALA A 23 -4.36 20.81 31.13
CA ALA A 23 -3.22 21.03 30.24
C ALA A 23 -3.30 19.92 29.20
N VAL A 24 -3.83 20.26 28.03
CA VAL A 24 -3.78 19.37 26.87
C VAL A 24 -2.30 19.18 26.60
N ALA A 25 -1.78 18.01 26.88
CA ALA A 25 -0.42 17.66 26.56
C ALA A 25 -0.28 17.89 25.04
N LYS A 26 0.58 18.81 24.67
CA LYS A 26 0.85 19.12 23.25
C LYS A 26 2.21 18.60 22.91
N THR A 27 2.28 17.93 21.78
CA THR A 27 3.54 17.54 21.18
C THR A 27 4.43 18.78 20.94
N PRO A 28 5.78 18.66 20.99
CA PRO A 28 6.68 19.78 20.70
C PRO A 28 6.39 20.39 19.34
N PRO A 29 6.41 21.72 19.18
CA PRO A 29 6.00 22.39 17.95
C PRO A 29 6.91 22.13 16.74
N ASP A 30 8.14 21.74 16.99
CA ASP A 30 9.17 21.45 15.98
C ASP A 30 9.39 19.93 15.75
N GLN A 31 8.58 19.08 16.39
CA GLN A 31 8.66 17.63 16.25
C GLN A 31 7.33 17.04 15.78
N LEU A 32 7.39 16.08 14.87
CA LEU A 32 6.23 15.32 14.41
C LEU A 32 6.17 13.98 15.15
N ILE A 33 5.11 13.78 15.95
CA ILE A 33 4.92 12.57 16.74
C ILE A 33 3.86 11.68 16.09
N ILE A 34 4.27 10.53 15.59
CA ILE A 34 3.40 9.58 14.87
C ILE A 34 3.24 8.32 15.70
N GLY A 35 1.99 7.97 16.03
CA GLY A 35 1.65 6.71 16.69
C GLY A 35 1.24 5.65 15.67
N MET A 36 1.76 4.43 15.81
CA MET A 36 1.41 3.32 14.92
C MET A 36 1.85 1.97 15.49
N ASN A 37 1.33 0.89 14.92
CA ASN A 37 1.87 -0.44 15.19
C ASN A 37 3.14 -0.68 14.37
N MET A 38 4.28 -0.90 15.04
CA MET A 38 5.58 -1.15 14.39
C MET A 38 6.02 -2.62 14.47
N ASN A 39 5.11 -3.57 14.69
CA ASN A 39 5.48 -5.00 14.80
C ASN A 39 6.18 -5.54 13.55
N ASN A 40 5.89 -4.97 12.38
CA ASN A 40 6.47 -5.36 11.09
C ASN A 40 7.76 -4.58 10.75
N LEU A 41 8.20 -3.64 11.57
CA LEU A 41 9.49 -2.97 11.40
C LEU A 41 10.59 -3.87 11.96
N LEU A 42 11.17 -4.71 11.12
CA LEU A 42 12.21 -5.68 11.49
C LEU A 42 13.60 -5.27 11.01
N THR A 43 13.71 -4.29 10.13
CA THR A 43 14.96 -3.84 9.52
C THR A 43 14.80 -2.41 8.99
N LEU A 44 15.92 -1.68 8.89
CA LEU A 44 16.01 -0.39 8.23
C LEU A 44 16.57 -0.49 6.79
N ASP A 45 16.91 -1.70 6.34
CA ASP A 45 17.32 -1.96 4.96
C ASP A 45 16.13 -1.73 4.00
N PRO A 46 16.17 -0.70 3.12
CA PRO A 46 15.03 -0.37 2.27
C PRO A 46 14.62 -1.52 1.35
N ALA A 47 15.56 -2.36 0.93
CA ALA A 47 15.31 -3.48 0.05
C ALA A 47 14.71 -4.71 0.75
N ALA A 48 14.75 -4.76 2.08
CA ALA A 48 14.24 -5.86 2.90
C ALA A 48 13.00 -5.48 3.72
N MET A 49 12.68 -4.20 3.86
CA MET A 49 11.49 -3.73 4.57
C MET A 49 10.20 -4.25 3.93
N THR A 50 9.22 -4.55 4.79
CA THR A 50 7.87 -4.97 4.41
C THR A 50 6.84 -4.25 5.30
N GLY A 51 5.60 -4.12 4.81
CA GLY A 51 4.54 -3.40 5.53
C GLY A 51 4.47 -1.93 5.13
N ASN A 52 3.52 -1.62 4.25
CA ASN A 52 3.42 -0.32 3.57
C ASN A 52 3.36 0.88 4.53
N GLU A 53 2.71 0.73 5.69
CA GLU A 53 2.49 1.84 6.61
C GLU A 53 3.79 2.31 7.28
N VAL A 54 4.61 1.36 7.70
CA VAL A 54 5.90 1.68 8.34
C VAL A 54 6.92 2.08 7.28
N VAL A 55 6.98 1.31 6.18
CA VAL A 55 7.86 1.61 5.05
C VAL A 55 7.63 3.02 4.54
N GLY A 56 6.36 3.44 4.39
CA GLY A 56 5.99 4.76 3.89
C GLY A 56 6.55 5.95 4.68
N ILE A 57 6.98 5.72 5.92
CA ILE A 57 7.55 6.75 6.77
C ILE A 57 9.08 6.59 6.87
N VAL A 58 9.56 5.37 7.12
CA VAL A 58 10.99 5.11 7.32
C VAL A 58 11.81 5.37 6.05
N VAL A 59 11.19 5.25 4.88
CA VAL A 59 11.86 5.59 3.61
C VAL A 59 12.28 7.07 3.51
N ASN A 60 11.82 7.97 4.40
CA ASN A 60 12.35 9.34 4.48
C ASN A 60 13.83 9.43 4.93
N LEU A 61 14.44 8.30 5.28
CA LEU A 61 15.90 8.17 5.42
C LEU A 61 16.64 8.10 4.07
N TYR A 62 15.95 7.85 2.97
CA TYR A 62 16.51 7.53 1.65
C TYR A 62 15.93 8.42 0.55
N ASP A 63 16.55 8.40 -0.62
CA ASP A 63 16.02 8.95 -1.86
C ASP A 63 15.93 7.87 -2.95
N SER A 64 15.01 8.06 -3.89
CA SER A 64 14.86 7.27 -5.12
C SER A 64 15.39 8.02 -6.34
N LEU A 65 15.55 7.32 -7.47
CA LEU A 65 15.97 7.95 -8.73
C LEU A 65 14.98 8.99 -9.22
N VAL A 66 13.70 8.67 -9.15
CA VAL A 66 12.57 9.52 -9.54
C VAL A 66 11.46 9.33 -8.51
N GLU A 67 10.48 10.21 -8.47
CA GLU A 67 9.36 10.11 -7.53
C GLU A 67 8.00 10.26 -8.24
N LEU A 68 6.94 9.71 -7.64
CA LEU A 68 5.58 9.90 -8.12
C LEU A 68 5.00 11.19 -7.53
N ASP A 69 4.24 11.91 -8.35
CA ASP A 69 3.46 13.04 -7.88
C ASP A 69 2.32 12.55 -6.97
N PRO A 70 2.16 13.10 -5.75
CA PRO A 70 1.12 12.66 -4.83
C PRO A 70 -0.30 12.98 -5.32
N GLU A 71 -0.48 14.02 -6.15
CA GLU A 71 -1.78 14.44 -6.67
C GLU A 71 -2.06 13.85 -8.06
N GLN A 72 -1.01 13.70 -8.88
CA GLN A 72 -1.09 13.16 -10.24
C GLN A 72 -0.36 11.82 -10.33
N LEU A 73 -1.00 10.76 -9.87
CA LEU A 73 -0.39 9.45 -9.62
C LEU A 73 0.39 8.83 -10.79
N THR A 74 0.09 9.23 -12.03
CA THR A 74 0.81 8.76 -13.23
C THR A 74 1.93 9.70 -13.68
N THR A 75 2.14 10.80 -12.97
CA THR A 75 3.20 11.76 -13.25
C THR A 75 4.45 11.42 -12.45
N VAL A 76 5.57 11.26 -13.15
CA VAL A 76 6.89 11.03 -12.55
C VAL A 76 7.64 12.34 -12.51
N LYS A 77 8.21 12.67 -11.36
CA LYS A 77 9.03 13.86 -11.11
C LYS A 77 10.50 13.51 -10.93
N PRO A 78 11.43 14.44 -11.26
CA PRO A 78 12.84 14.30 -10.92
C PRO A 78 13.07 14.15 -9.40
N SER A 79 14.03 13.29 -9.04
CA SER A 79 14.56 13.15 -7.68
C SER A 79 16.08 13.11 -7.75
N LEU A 80 16.76 12.01 -7.42
CA LEU A 80 18.20 11.88 -7.62
C LEU A 80 18.59 12.02 -9.10
N ALA A 81 17.75 11.58 -10.03
CA ALA A 81 17.90 11.88 -11.45
C ALA A 81 17.23 13.22 -11.79
N LYS A 82 17.97 14.10 -12.44
CA LYS A 82 17.46 15.38 -12.99
C LYS A 82 16.57 15.15 -14.21
N SER A 83 16.92 14.15 -15.02
CA SER A 83 16.22 13.76 -16.24
C SER A 83 16.52 12.30 -16.57
N TRP A 84 15.77 11.75 -17.50
CA TRP A 84 16.01 10.41 -18.06
C TRP A 84 15.55 10.33 -19.51
N ASP A 85 16.17 9.42 -20.23
CA ASP A 85 15.86 9.12 -21.62
C ASP A 85 15.46 7.65 -21.76
N ILE A 86 14.57 7.38 -22.69
CA ILE A 86 14.16 6.04 -23.09
C ILE A 86 14.62 5.85 -24.54
N SER A 87 15.37 4.78 -24.82
CA SER A 87 15.78 4.47 -26.19
C SER A 87 14.56 4.23 -27.11
N PRO A 88 14.67 4.47 -28.42
CA PRO A 88 13.54 4.32 -29.35
C PRO A 88 12.91 2.92 -29.36
N ASP A 89 13.69 1.88 -29.05
CA ASP A 89 13.21 0.50 -28.92
C ASP A 89 12.58 0.21 -27.55
N GLY A 90 12.63 1.18 -26.61
CA GLY A 90 12.10 1.05 -25.25
C GLY A 90 12.89 0.11 -24.34
N LYS A 91 14.11 -0.32 -24.76
CA LYS A 91 14.89 -1.31 -23.99
C LYS A 91 15.91 -0.72 -23.05
N THR A 92 16.33 0.52 -23.28
CA THR A 92 17.35 1.17 -22.45
C THR A 92 16.78 2.42 -21.80
N LEU A 93 16.92 2.50 -20.49
CA LEU A 93 16.64 3.67 -19.68
C LEU A 93 17.94 4.29 -19.25
N THR A 94 18.14 5.58 -19.52
CA THR A 94 19.34 6.34 -19.14
C THR A 94 18.95 7.46 -18.20
N PHE A 95 19.44 7.44 -16.97
CA PHE A 95 19.16 8.44 -15.93
C PHE A 95 20.37 9.33 -15.73
N HIS A 96 20.15 10.66 -15.76
CA HIS A 96 21.17 11.69 -15.53
C HIS A 96 21.03 12.21 -14.10
N LEU A 97 21.98 11.85 -13.25
CA LEU A 97 21.94 12.14 -11.82
C LEU A 97 22.32 13.59 -11.51
N ARG A 98 21.90 14.05 -10.35
CA ARG A 98 22.39 15.25 -9.68
C ARG A 98 23.85 15.04 -9.24
N ASP A 99 24.59 16.13 -9.16
CA ASP A 99 26.00 16.17 -8.75
C ASP A 99 26.20 16.86 -7.38
N ASP A 100 25.10 17.31 -6.77
CA ASP A 100 25.07 18.07 -5.52
C ASP A 100 24.53 17.26 -4.31
N VAL A 101 24.31 15.95 -4.47
CA VAL A 101 23.75 15.10 -3.40
C VAL A 101 24.86 14.46 -2.59
N LYS A 102 24.70 14.50 -1.26
CA LYS A 102 25.55 13.77 -0.30
C LYS A 102 24.70 12.79 0.51
N PHE A 103 25.26 11.66 0.81
CA PHE A 103 24.73 10.75 1.81
C PHE A 103 24.89 11.33 3.23
N HIS A 104 24.19 10.77 4.20
CA HIS A 104 24.29 11.16 5.61
C HIS A 104 25.69 11.01 6.18
N SER A 105 26.50 10.14 5.60
CA SER A 105 27.93 9.98 5.91
C SER A 105 28.81 11.15 5.46
N GLY A 106 28.28 12.02 4.57
CA GLY A 106 29.03 13.06 3.87
C GLY A 106 29.67 12.61 2.55
N ASN A 107 29.61 11.32 2.19
CA ASN A 107 30.09 10.83 0.89
C ASN A 107 29.21 11.40 -0.24
N PRO A 108 29.80 11.79 -1.39
CA PRO A 108 29.01 12.20 -2.56
C PRO A 108 28.29 10.99 -3.16
N LEU A 109 27.02 11.18 -3.56
CA LEU A 109 26.24 10.19 -4.27
C LEU A 109 26.68 10.13 -5.73
N THR A 110 26.86 8.92 -6.26
CA THR A 110 27.27 8.68 -7.64
C THR A 110 26.42 7.58 -8.29
N ALA A 111 26.53 7.44 -9.61
CA ALA A 111 25.88 6.37 -10.35
C ALA A 111 26.31 4.96 -9.89
N ALA A 112 27.53 4.82 -9.41
CA ALA A 112 28.03 3.55 -8.86
C ALA A 112 27.22 3.08 -7.65
N ASP A 113 26.72 4.00 -6.82
CA ASP A 113 25.93 3.69 -5.63
C ASP A 113 24.54 3.16 -6.03
N VAL A 114 23.93 3.74 -7.06
CA VAL A 114 22.66 3.27 -7.63
C VAL A 114 22.81 1.87 -8.19
N VAL A 115 23.83 1.64 -9.02
CA VAL A 115 24.14 0.33 -9.61
C VAL A 115 24.37 -0.72 -8.52
N TRP A 116 25.18 -0.37 -7.51
CA TRP A 116 25.47 -1.26 -6.41
C TRP A 116 24.21 -1.61 -5.61
N SER A 117 23.36 -0.63 -5.31
CA SER A 117 22.09 -0.83 -4.58
C SER A 117 21.17 -1.79 -5.31
N MET A 118 21.03 -1.64 -6.63
CA MET A 118 20.19 -2.50 -7.44
C MET A 118 20.74 -3.94 -7.56
N ARG A 119 22.05 -4.09 -7.74
CA ARG A 119 22.72 -5.40 -7.73
C ARG A 119 22.54 -6.13 -6.41
N ARG A 120 22.72 -5.41 -5.31
CA ARG A 120 22.60 -5.93 -3.95
C ARG A 120 21.24 -6.60 -3.71
N ILE A 121 20.15 -5.97 -4.13
CA ILE A 121 18.79 -6.50 -3.98
C ILE A 121 18.66 -7.90 -4.58
N LEU A 122 19.19 -8.10 -5.79
CA LEU A 122 19.09 -9.35 -6.53
C LEU A 122 20.11 -10.40 -6.07
N HIS A 123 21.33 -9.98 -5.69
CA HIS A 123 22.34 -10.89 -5.16
C HIS A 123 21.92 -11.52 -3.84
N LEU A 124 21.31 -10.74 -2.94
CA LEU A 124 20.80 -11.19 -1.65
C LEU A 124 19.39 -11.79 -1.72
N ASN A 125 18.70 -11.62 -2.85
CA ASN A 125 17.31 -12.04 -3.01
C ASN A 125 16.39 -11.46 -1.92
N LEU A 126 16.55 -10.17 -1.63
CA LEU A 126 15.76 -9.46 -0.62
C LEU A 126 14.28 -9.33 -1.03
N ALA A 127 13.44 -8.82 -0.15
CA ALA A 127 12.00 -8.74 -0.37
C ALA A 127 11.61 -8.05 -1.70
N GLN A 128 12.33 -6.98 -2.05
CA GLN A 128 12.08 -6.21 -3.28
C GLN A 128 12.63 -6.87 -4.55
N ALA A 129 13.43 -7.92 -4.44
CA ALA A 129 13.92 -8.66 -5.60
C ALA A 129 12.78 -9.23 -6.47
N SER A 130 11.62 -9.51 -5.89
CA SER A 130 10.44 -10.01 -6.62
C SER A 130 9.94 -9.05 -7.68
N VAL A 131 9.99 -7.74 -7.42
CA VAL A 131 9.62 -6.68 -8.36
C VAL A 131 10.55 -6.71 -9.57
N TRP A 132 11.87 -6.66 -9.32
CA TRP A 132 12.89 -6.66 -10.38
C TRP A 132 12.91 -7.95 -11.19
N LYS A 133 12.73 -9.10 -10.55
CA LYS A 133 12.59 -10.40 -11.23
C LYS A 133 11.38 -10.42 -12.17
N SER A 134 10.32 -9.71 -11.84
CA SER A 134 9.14 -9.62 -12.69
C SER A 134 9.46 -8.95 -14.04
N TYR A 135 10.46 -8.08 -14.09
CA TYR A 135 10.97 -7.42 -15.30
C TYR A 135 12.09 -8.23 -16.00
N GLY A 136 12.40 -9.43 -15.51
CA GLY A 136 13.41 -10.30 -16.09
C GLY A 136 14.81 -10.13 -15.51
N PHE A 137 15.02 -9.23 -14.55
CA PHE A 137 16.30 -9.12 -13.86
C PHE A 137 16.54 -10.31 -12.94
N SER A 138 17.79 -10.68 -12.79
CA SER A 138 18.23 -11.81 -11.97
C SER A 138 19.66 -11.60 -11.50
N LYS A 139 20.09 -12.38 -10.51
CA LYS A 139 21.50 -12.41 -10.10
C LYS A 139 22.46 -12.73 -11.26
N LYS A 140 21.97 -13.43 -12.30
CA LYS A 140 22.83 -13.85 -13.43
C LYS A 140 23.05 -12.76 -14.46
N ASN A 141 22.12 -11.81 -14.58
CA ASN A 141 22.18 -10.80 -15.64
C ASN A 141 22.31 -9.35 -15.12
N ILE A 142 22.08 -9.11 -13.84
CA ILE A 142 22.05 -7.73 -13.30
C ILE A 142 23.35 -6.97 -13.55
N ASP A 143 24.49 -7.65 -13.50
CA ASP A 143 25.80 -7.03 -13.67
C ASP A 143 26.05 -6.51 -15.09
N SER A 144 25.39 -7.11 -16.09
CA SER A 144 25.41 -6.65 -17.50
C SER A 144 24.26 -5.73 -17.86
N GLN A 145 23.18 -5.73 -17.09
CA GLN A 145 21.95 -4.97 -17.38
C GLN A 145 21.93 -3.59 -16.72
N VAL A 146 22.69 -3.39 -15.65
CA VAL A 146 22.74 -2.10 -14.94
C VAL A 146 24.17 -1.63 -14.82
N SER A 147 24.46 -0.45 -15.38
CA SER A 147 25.81 0.11 -15.46
C SER A 147 25.85 1.60 -15.13
N ALA A 148 27.04 2.07 -14.81
CA ALA A 148 27.37 3.47 -14.61
C ALA A 148 28.42 3.87 -15.66
N PRO A 149 28.01 4.32 -16.88
CA PRO A 149 28.93 4.71 -17.93
C PRO A 149 29.88 5.84 -17.53
N ASP A 150 29.41 6.72 -16.67
CA ASP A 150 30.19 7.78 -16.04
C ASP A 150 29.71 8.01 -14.58
N ARG A 151 30.27 9.01 -13.92
CA ARG A 151 30.02 9.30 -12.51
C ARG A 151 28.57 9.62 -12.17
N PHE A 152 27.82 10.19 -13.11
CA PHE A 152 26.46 10.70 -12.89
C PHE A 152 25.44 10.16 -13.89
N THR A 153 25.77 9.12 -14.64
CA THR A 153 24.84 8.45 -15.57
C THR A 153 24.63 7.02 -15.15
N VAL A 154 23.35 6.64 -14.95
CA VAL A 154 22.92 5.25 -14.73
C VAL A 154 22.23 4.76 -15.99
N GLN A 155 22.65 3.61 -16.49
CA GLN A 155 21.99 2.96 -17.62
C GLN A 155 21.41 1.62 -17.19
N ILE A 156 20.12 1.41 -17.49
CA ILE A 156 19.38 0.18 -17.22
C ILE A 156 18.88 -0.39 -18.53
N VAL A 157 19.37 -1.58 -18.90
CA VAL A 157 18.92 -2.31 -20.08
C VAL A 157 17.92 -3.38 -19.66
N LEU A 158 16.71 -3.34 -20.18
CA LEU A 158 15.64 -4.27 -19.80
C LEU A 158 15.95 -5.67 -20.36
N PRO A 159 15.98 -6.72 -19.52
CA PRO A 159 16.34 -8.08 -19.96
C PRO A 159 15.30 -8.73 -20.87
N LYS A 160 14.10 -8.22 -20.90
CA LYS A 160 13.00 -8.66 -21.76
C LYS A 160 12.15 -7.47 -22.20
N ASP A 161 11.35 -7.66 -23.23
CA ASP A 161 10.39 -6.66 -23.65
C ASP A 161 9.42 -6.32 -22.51
N ASN A 162 9.24 -5.03 -22.28
CA ASN A 162 8.42 -4.50 -21.20
C ASN A 162 8.00 -3.06 -21.51
N ASP A 163 7.02 -2.53 -20.79
CA ASP A 163 6.79 -1.10 -20.78
C ASP A 163 7.85 -0.42 -19.91
N PRO A 164 8.72 0.44 -20.47
CA PRO A 164 9.71 1.18 -19.69
C PRO A 164 9.07 2.09 -18.62
N GLN A 165 7.86 2.60 -18.88
CA GLN A 165 7.15 3.43 -17.92
C GLN A 165 6.79 2.66 -16.63
N LEU A 166 6.43 1.38 -16.76
CA LEU A 166 6.17 0.51 -15.61
C LEU A 166 7.44 0.32 -14.75
N VAL A 167 8.61 0.20 -15.39
CA VAL A 167 9.89 0.11 -14.68
C VAL A 167 10.23 1.44 -13.98
N ILE A 168 9.98 2.58 -14.64
CA ILE A 168 10.17 3.91 -14.06
C ILE A 168 9.27 4.09 -12.84
N TYR A 169 8.00 3.68 -12.89
CA TYR A 169 7.12 3.69 -11.71
C TYR A 169 7.67 2.85 -10.54
N SER A 170 8.29 1.72 -10.85
CA SER A 170 8.93 0.90 -9.80
C SER A 170 10.17 1.58 -9.21
N LEU A 171 10.93 2.33 -10.01
CA LEU A 171 12.05 3.15 -9.52
C LEU A 171 11.61 4.35 -8.67
N ALA A 172 10.38 4.84 -8.89
CA ALA A 172 9.79 5.92 -8.10
C ALA A 172 9.30 5.46 -6.73
N ALA A 173 9.04 4.17 -6.55
CA ALA A 173 8.63 3.61 -5.28
C ALA A 173 9.86 3.34 -4.40
N LEU A 174 10.12 4.21 -3.44
CA LEU A 174 11.29 4.16 -2.55
C LEU A 174 11.49 2.79 -1.87
N GLY A 175 10.40 2.08 -1.55
CA GLY A 175 10.48 0.72 -1.04
C GLY A 175 11.11 -0.28 -2.03
N ASN A 176 11.06 -0.03 -3.34
CA ASN A 176 11.62 -0.93 -4.34
C ASN A 176 13.12 -0.69 -4.58
N LEU A 177 13.57 0.57 -4.46
CA LEU A 177 14.96 0.97 -4.62
C LEU A 177 15.27 2.25 -3.82
N GLY A 178 15.59 2.12 -2.55
CA GLY A 178 16.29 3.18 -1.80
C GLY A 178 17.78 3.14 -2.14
N VAL A 179 18.34 4.26 -2.58
CA VAL A 179 19.77 4.31 -2.92
C VAL A 179 20.62 4.38 -1.65
N LEU A 180 21.61 3.50 -1.55
CA LEU A 180 22.49 3.32 -0.41
C LEU A 180 23.88 3.90 -0.69
N ASP A 181 24.52 4.48 0.31
CA ASP A 181 25.96 4.76 0.34
C ASP A 181 26.74 3.44 0.30
N SER A 182 27.10 3.03 -0.90
CA SER A 182 27.76 1.75 -1.15
C SER A 182 29.10 1.63 -0.40
N LYS A 183 29.84 2.73 -0.28
CA LYS A 183 31.13 2.77 0.42
C LYS A 183 30.94 2.53 1.92
N THR A 184 29.99 3.21 2.54
CA THR A 184 29.71 3.04 3.97
C THR A 184 29.19 1.63 4.25
N VAL A 185 28.23 1.13 3.46
CA VAL A 185 27.68 -0.21 3.67
C VAL A 185 28.74 -1.30 3.49
N GLN A 186 29.58 -1.19 2.46
CA GLN A 186 30.69 -2.15 2.23
C GLN A 186 31.71 -2.16 3.36
N SER A 187 31.98 -1.01 4.01
CA SER A 187 32.89 -0.96 5.17
C SER A 187 32.37 -1.72 6.40
N HIS A 188 31.06 -2.00 6.44
CA HIS A 188 30.40 -2.77 7.52
C HIS A 188 29.97 -4.17 7.07
N GLN A 189 30.36 -4.58 5.85
CA GLN A 189 30.05 -5.91 5.33
C GLN A 189 30.74 -7.01 6.13
N GLN A 190 30.02 -8.10 6.40
CA GLN A 190 30.51 -9.31 7.04
C GLN A 190 30.16 -10.53 6.19
N ASP A 191 31.08 -11.46 6.01
CA ASP A 191 30.85 -12.72 5.31
C ASP A 191 30.14 -12.60 3.94
N ASN A 192 30.47 -11.57 3.16
CA ASN A 192 29.81 -11.24 1.88
C ASN A 192 28.30 -10.99 1.98
N ASP A 193 27.81 -10.51 3.12
CA ASP A 193 26.40 -10.21 3.37
C ASP A 193 25.93 -8.87 2.75
N TRP A 194 26.78 -8.19 1.99
CA TRP A 194 26.51 -6.88 1.39
C TRP A 194 25.99 -5.86 2.43
N GLY A 195 26.48 -5.97 3.68
CA GLY A 195 26.07 -5.12 4.80
C GLY A 195 24.62 -5.33 5.29
N ASN A 196 23.98 -6.45 4.96
CA ASN A 196 22.59 -6.69 5.35
C ASN A 196 22.39 -6.75 6.87
N ARG A 197 23.33 -7.36 7.63
CA ARG A 197 23.24 -7.38 9.10
C ARG A 197 23.34 -5.99 9.68
N TRP A 198 24.27 -5.17 9.19
CA TRP A 198 24.46 -3.81 9.67
C TRP A 198 23.23 -2.93 9.38
N LEU A 199 22.68 -2.98 8.16
CA LEU A 199 21.47 -2.27 7.77
C LEU A 199 20.19 -2.74 8.50
N THR A 200 20.25 -3.85 9.26
CA THR A 200 19.12 -4.23 10.09
C THR A 200 18.78 -3.14 11.10
N THR A 201 19.78 -2.46 11.66
CA THR A 201 19.61 -1.43 12.70
C THR A 201 20.22 -0.07 12.36
N HIS A 202 20.88 0.05 11.21
CA HIS A 202 21.51 1.28 10.72
C HIS A 202 20.96 1.67 9.36
N GLU A 203 21.20 2.90 8.96
CA GLU A 203 20.85 3.40 7.64
C GLU A 203 22.09 3.98 6.92
N ALA A 204 22.02 4.09 5.61
CA ALA A 204 23.05 4.66 4.76
C ALA A 204 22.43 5.44 3.60
N GLY A 205 21.47 6.30 3.92
CA GLY A 205 20.69 7.06 2.96
C GLY A 205 21.18 8.46 2.72
N SER A 206 20.39 9.18 1.90
CA SER A 206 20.59 10.59 1.55
C SER A 206 19.35 11.44 1.82
N GLY A 207 18.34 10.88 2.45
CA GLY A 207 17.00 11.46 2.62
C GLY A 207 16.94 12.71 3.50
N PRO A 208 15.75 13.31 3.62
CA PRO A 208 15.53 14.54 4.41
C PRO A 208 15.72 14.37 5.92
N PHE A 209 15.76 13.13 6.40
CA PHE A 209 16.01 12.80 7.80
C PHE A 209 17.11 11.75 7.91
N THR A 210 17.84 11.80 9.04
CA THR A 210 18.84 10.80 9.46
C THR A 210 18.33 10.04 10.66
N LEU A 211 18.71 8.79 10.82
CA LEU A 211 18.40 8.01 12.01
C LEU A 211 19.08 8.60 13.26
N GLU A 212 18.31 8.89 14.31
CA GLU A 212 18.85 9.29 15.61
C GLU A 212 18.88 8.10 16.58
N THR A 213 17.76 7.39 16.72
CA THR A 213 17.67 6.16 17.55
C THR A 213 16.58 5.24 17.03
N TRP A 214 16.77 3.94 17.20
CA TRP A 214 15.71 2.97 17.03
C TRP A 214 15.75 1.92 18.15
N GLN A 215 14.67 1.82 18.88
CA GLN A 215 14.39 0.77 19.85
C GLN A 215 13.19 -0.02 19.34
N ALA A 216 13.43 -1.26 18.94
CA ALA A 216 12.41 -2.10 18.31
C ALA A 216 11.16 -2.23 19.18
N LYS A 217 9.98 -2.05 18.58
CA LYS A 217 8.67 -2.08 19.27
C LYS A 217 8.51 -1.05 20.40
N GLU A 218 9.27 0.01 20.38
CA GLU A 218 9.15 1.12 21.31
C GLU A 218 9.10 2.46 20.57
N VAL A 219 10.23 2.85 20.00
CA VAL A 219 10.38 4.15 19.37
C VAL A 219 11.44 4.14 18.27
N LEU A 220 11.17 4.85 17.18
CA LEU A 220 12.16 5.24 16.20
C LEU A 220 12.19 6.77 16.12
N ARG A 221 13.38 7.37 16.21
CA ARG A 221 13.58 8.82 16.08
C ARG A 221 14.46 9.11 14.88
N MET A 222 13.98 10.02 14.07
CA MET A 222 14.72 10.58 12.94
C MET A 222 14.90 12.08 13.19
N LYS A 223 16.09 12.60 12.99
CA LYS A 223 16.39 14.04 13.01
C LYS A 223 16.52 14.56 11.59
N ARG A 224 16.18 15.83 11.35
CA ARG A 224 16.34 16.43 10.03
C ARG A 224 17.80 16.42 9.59
N ASN A 225 18.00 16.21 8.29
CA ASN A 225 19.29 16.34 7.62
C ASN A 225 19.49 17.83 7.22
N PRO A 226 20.44 18.56 7.84
CA PRO A 226 20.65 19.98 7.51
C PRO A 226 21.26 20.16 6.11
N ASP A 227 21.93 19.14 5.59
CA ASP A 227 22.59 19.18 4.28
C ASP A 227 21.73 18.54 3.17
N TYR A 228 20.41 18.39 3.41
CA TYR A 228 19.55 17.77 2.41
C TYR A 228 19.49 18.62 1.14
N TRP A 229 19.73 18.00 0.02
CA TRP A 229 19.85 18.67 -1.29
C TRP A 229 18.61 19.45 -1.75
N ARG A 230 17.42 19.15 -1.23
CA ARG A 230 16.17 19.92 -1.47
C ARG A 230 15.91 20.98 -0.39
N GLY A 231 16.84 21.22 0.51
CA GLY A 231 16.68 22.07 1.68
C GLY A 231 16.20 21.31 2.92
N GLU A 232 16.40 21.91 4.08
CA GLU A 232 16.06 21.30 5.37
C GLU A 232 14.57 20.95 5.50
N ALA A 233 14.29 19.83 6.15
CA ALA A 233 12.93 19.48 6.55
C ALA A 233 12.37 20.51 7.55
N LYS A 234 11.06 20.75 7.50
CA LYS A 234 10.40 21.73 8.37
C LYS A 234 10.40 21.31 9.85
N MET A 235 10.22 20.01 10.11
CA MET A 235 10.28 19.46 11.46
C MET A 235 11.73 19.13 11.83
N SER A 236 12.14 19.45 13.05
CA SER A 236 13.48 19.11 13.57
C SER A 236 13.64 17.61 13.80
N ARG A 237 12.55 16.94 14.15
CA ARG A 237 12.47 15.48 14.39
C ARG A 237 11.15 14.89 13.93
N VAL A 238 11.22 13.61 13.56
CA VAL A 238 10.06 12.71 13.43
C VAL A 238 10.24 11.59 14.44
N VAL A 239 9.23 11.37 15.27
CA VAL A 239 9.24 10.35 16.32
C VAL A 239 8.12 9.36 16.05
N LEU A 240 8.44 8.13 15.68
CA LEU A 240 7.49 7.03 15.59
C LEU A 240 7.39 6.36 16.95
N ARG A 241 6.19 6.28 17.51
CA ARG A 241 5.91 5.57 18.77
C ARG A 241 5.11 4.31 18.48
N HIS A 242 5.55 3.21 19.06
CA HIS A 242 4.84 1.94 18.94
C HIS A 242 3.64 1.86 19.87
N PHE A 243 2.52 1.41 19.31
CA PHE A 243 1.33 1.06 20.06
C PHE A 243 0.78 -0.26 19.55
N GLN A 244 0.56 -1.19 20.47
CA GLN A 244 -0.03 -2.49 20.13
C GLN A 244 -1.53 -2.36 19.89
N GLU A 245 -2.21 -1.56 20.70
CA GLU A 245 -3.67 -1.48 20.75
C GLU A 245 -4.19 -0.18 20.15
N SER A 246 -5.16 -0.32 19.22
CA SER A 246 -5.81 0.81 18.53
C SER A 246 -6.49 1.79 19.49
N GLN A 247 -7.13 1.30 20.57
CA GLN A 247 -7.77 2.16 21.56
C GLN A 247 -6.77 3.07 22.27
N THR A 248 -5.54 2.61 22.51
CA THR A 248 -4.47 3.44 23.07
C THR A 248 -4.07 4.55 22.10
N LEU A 249 -3.93 4.23 20.81
CA LEU A 249 -3.69 5.23 19.76
C LEU A 249 -4.78 6.30 19.76
N ARG A 250 -6.05 5.88 19.85
CA ARG A 250 -7.20 6.77 19.91
C ARG A 250 -7.10 7.72 21.09
N LEU A 251 -6.89 7.22 22.30
CA LEU A 251 -6.78 8.05 23.50
C LEU A 251 -5.61 9.04 23.42
N MET A 252 -4.48 8.63 22.83
CA MET A 252 -3.30 9.49 22.70
C MET A 252 -3.50 10.62 21.70
N ILE A 253 -4.16 10.35 20.55
CA ILE A 253 -4.42 11.41 19.56
C ILE A 253 -5.51 12.39 20.05
N GLU A 254 -6.55 11.91 20.73
CA GLU A 254 -7.58 12.74 21.38
C GLU A 254 -6.97 13.71 22.40
N LYS A 255 -6.01 13.23 23.22
CA LYS A 255 -5.30 14.06 24.21
C LYS A 255 -4.30 15.04 23.62
N GLY A 256 -3.87 14.83 22.35
CA GLY A 256 -2.83 15.63 21.72
C GLY A 256 -1.40 15.16 22.03
N ASP A 257 -1.23 13.93 22.49
CA ASP A 257 0.08 13.28 22.72
C ASP A 257 0.66 12.69 21.44
N LEU A 258 -0.10 12.68 20.36
CA LEU A 258 0.27 12.32 19.00
C LEU A 258 -0.22 13.41 18.03
N ASP A 259 0.53 13.62 16.97
CA ASP A 259 0.15 14.48 15.84
C ASP A 259 -0.60 13.69 14.77
N ILE A 260 -0.19 12.43 14.57
CA ILE A 260 -0.72 11.51 13.56
C ILE A 260 -0.88 10.12 14.18
N ALA A 261 -1.97 9.43 13.85
CA ALA A 261 -2.18 8.03 14.23
C ALA A 261 -2.51 7.17 13.01
N ASN A 262 -1.67 6.15 12.77
CA ASN A 262 -1.78 5.19 11.67
C ASN A 262 -2.17 3.80 12.18
N ASN A 263 -2.74 2.97 11.32
CA ASN A 263 -3.07 1.56 11.57
C ASN A 263 -4.08 1.36 12.72
N MET A 264 -5.03 2.27 12.83
CA MET A 264 -6.10 2.17 13.81
C MET A 264 -7.21 1.23 13.31
N ALA A 265 -7.89 0.59 14.25
CA ALA A 265 -9.12 -0.13 13.97
C ALA A 265 -10.21 0.83 13.47
N VAL A 266 -11.01 0.39 12.51
CA VAL A 266 -12.05 1.24 11.90
C VAL A 266 -13.08 1.74 12.93
N SER A 267 -13.38 0.97 13.97
CA SER A 267 -14.25 1.41 15.07
C SER A 267 -13.71 2.64 15.79
N ASP A 268 -12.40 2.68 16.05
CA ASP A 268 -11.74 3.81 16.70
C ASP A 268 -11.65 5.02 15.77
N ILE A 269 -11.35 4.79 14.48
CA ILE A 269 -11.37 5.84 13.46
C ILE A 269 -12.76 6.48 13.36
N ASN A 270 -13.82 5.67 13.33
CA ASN A 270 -15.19 6.17 13.23
C ASN A 270 -15.60 7.00 14.47
N ALA A 271 -15.10 6.64 15.65
CA ALA A 271 -15.33 7.41 16.86
C ALA A 271 -14.66 8.80 16.82
N LEU A 272 -13.56 8.95 16.07
CA LEU A 272 -12.81 10.20 15.93
C LEU A 272 -13.34 11.13 14.83
N ARG A 273 -14.20 10.65 13.92
CA ARG A 273 -14.70 11.46 12.77
C ARG A 273 -15.46 12.73 13.17
N SER A 274 -16.03 12.77 14.36
CA SER A 274 -16.77 13.93 14.88
C SER A 274 -15.91 14.89 15.69
N ASP A 275 -14.64 14.57 15.96
CA ASP A 275 -13.75 15.44 16.70
C ASP A 275 -13.31 16.62 15.82
N PRO A 276 -13.65 17.89 16.19
CA PRO A 276 -13.33 19.06 15.38
C PRO A 276 -11.83 19.40 15.36
N GLN A 277 -11.00 18.72 16.14
CA GLN A 277 -9.54 18.92 16.15
C GLN A 277 -8.80 17.92 15.27
N LEU A 278 -9.51 16.94 14.69
CA LEU A 278 -8.94 15.84 13.92
C LEU A 278 -9.50 15.81 12.50
N THR A 279 -8.66 15.38 11.58
CA THR A 279 -9.04 15.01 10.22
C THR A 279 -8.76 13.52 10.02
N VAL A 280 -9.71 12.82 9.40
CA VAL A 280 -9.54 11.44 8.99
C VAL A 280 -9.31 11.41 7.49
N ASP A 281 -8.07 11.24 7.08
CA ASP A 281 -7.70 11.10 5.68
C ASP A 281 -7.81 9.64 5.24
N ALA A 282 -8.12 9.45 3.96
CA ALA A 282 -8.32 8.14 3.36
C ALA A 282 -7.50 8.01 2.07
N VAL A 283 -6.65 7.00 1.99
CA VAL A 283 -5.79 6.74 0.85
C VAL A 283 -6.22 5.47 0.14
N GLN A 284 -6.59 5.59 -1.13
CA GLN A 284 -6.94 4.44 -1.95
C GLN A 284 -5.68 3.66 -2.33
N ARG A 285 -5.70 2.34 -2.10
CA ARG A 285 -4.61 1.42 -2.46
C ARG A 285 -4.92 0.69 -3.76
N GLY A 286 -3.91 0.07 -4.36
CA GLY A 286 -4.10 -0.80 -5.54
C GLY A 286 -4.70 -2.17 -5.23
N THR A 287 -5.04 -2.44 -3.98
CA THR A 287 -5.61 -3.70 -3.51
C THR A 287 -7.13 -3.67 -3.58
N MET A 288 -7.74 -4.78 -4.03
CA MET A 288 -9.19 -4.98 -4.10
C MET A 288 -9.64 -6.02 -3.08
N TYR A 289 -10.77 -5.77 -2.41
CA TYR A 289 -11.57 -6.84 -1.80
C TYR A 289 -12.36 -7.55 -2.88
N TYR A 290 -12.46 -8.86 -2.80
CA TYR A 290 -13.14 -9.65 -3.83
C TYR A 290 -13.82 -10.90 -3.25
N VAL A 291 -14.78 -11.41 -4.02
CA VAL A 291 -15.24 -12.80 -3.95
C VAL A 291 -14.56 -13.57 -5.08
N ALA A 292 -13.88 -14.66 -4.75
CA ALA A 292 -13.27 -15.56 -5.72
C ALA A 292 -13.98 -16.90 -5.73
N MET A 293 -14.16 -17.48 -6.92
CA MET A 293 -14.74 -18.80 -7.19
C MET A 293 -13.65 -19.70 -7.79
N SER A 294 -13.59 -20.95 -7.38
CA SER A 294 -12.69 -21.93 -8.00
C SER A 294 -13.34 -22.56 -9.23
N MET A 295 -12.78 -22.32 -10.41
CA MET A 295 -13.26 -23.01 -11.62
C MET A 295 -12.81 -24.49 -11.69
N LYS A 296 -12.08 -24.97 -10.69
CA LYS A 296 -11.81 -26.40 -10.50
C LYS A 296 -13.03 -27.12 -9.88
N GLU A 297 -13.92 -26.38 -9.22
CA GLU A 297 -15.18 -26.89 -8.69
C GLU A 297 -16.26 -26.89 -9.78
N ALA A 298 -16.97 -27.99 -9.92
CA ALA A 298 -17.91 -28.24 -11.02
C ALA A 298 -18.99 -27.16 -11.13
N HIS A 299 -19.52 -26.69 -9.99
CA HIS A 299 -20.53 -25.63 -9.97
C HIS A 299 -20.01 -24.34 -10.58
N PHE A 300 -18.82 -23.88 -10.16
CA PHE A 300 -18.25 -22.60 -10.59
C PHE A 300 -17.51 -22.67 -11.93
N ALA A 301 -17.30 -23.86 -12.49
CA ALA A 301 -16.87 -24.02 -13.89
C ALA A 301 -17.94 -23.48 -14.86
N ASN A 302 -19.23 -23.56 -14.47
CA ASN A 302 -20.35 -23.07 -15.28
C ASN A 302 -20.44 -21.52 -15.23
N PRO A 303 -20.36 -20.80 -16.35
CA PRO A 303 -20.43 -19.33 -16.37
C PRO A 303 -21.76 -18.77 -15.87
N LYS A 304 -22.90 -19.47 -16.07
CA LYS A 304 -24.21 -19.04 -15.55
C LYS A 304 -24.26 -19.08 -14.02
N VAL A 305 -23.58 -20.05 -13.40
CA VAL A 305 -23.45 -20.09 -11.92
C VAL A 305 -22.62 -18.93 -11.43
N ARG A 306 -21.48 -18.62 -12.09
CA ARG A 306 -20.66 -17.45 -11.71
C ARG A 306 -21.43 -16.14 -11.90
N GLU A 307 -22.21 -16.03 -12.97
CA GLU A 307 -23.07 -14.86 -13.20
C GLU A 307 -24.16 -14.76 -12.12
N ALA A 308 -24.78 -15.87 -11.72
CA ALA A 308 -25.73 -15.90 -10.62
C ALA A 308 -25.09 -15.42 -9.30
N VAL A 309 -23.90 -15.90 -8.96
CA VAL A 309 -23.16 -15.43 -7.77
C VAL A 309 -22.90 -13.93 -7.85
N ARG A 310 -22.55 -13.38 -9.02
CA ARG A 310 -22.34 -11.94 -9.23
C ARG A 310 -23.61 -11.13 -8.88
N TYR A 311 -24.82 -11.63 -9.22
CA TYR A 311 -26.10 -11.00 -8.87
C TYR A 311 -26.58 -11.33 -7.45
N LEU A 312 -25.91 -12.22 -6.71
CA LEU A 312 -26.18 -12.52 -5.31
C LEU A 312 -25.27 -11.75 -4.34
N ILE A 313 -24.55 -10.76 -4.82
CA ILE A 313 -23.73 -9.88 -3.96
C ILE A 313 -24.47 -8.56 -3.78
N ASP A 314 -24.71 -8.17 -2.53
CA ASP A 314 -25.22 -6.83 -2.18
C ASP A 314 -24.07 -5.83 -2.07
N TYR A 315 -23.55 -5.39 -3.22
CA TYR A 315 -22.42 -4.45 -3.29
C TYR A 315 -22.67 -3.16 -2.53
N GLN A 316 -23.90 -2.60 -2.67
CA GLN A 316 -24.24 -1.33 -2.04
C GLN A 316 -24.43 -1.49 -0.53
N GLY A 317 -25.11 -2.54 -0.09
CA GLY A 317 -25.27 -2.84 1.34
C GLY A 317 -23.93 -3.10 2.02
N ILE A 318 -23.07 -3.93 1.41
CA ILE A 318 -21.71 -4.18 1.88
C ILE A 318 -20.92 -2.87 1.95
N ASN A 319 -20.91 -2.07 0.87
CA ASN A 319 -20.17 -0.82 0.85
C ASN A 319 -20.65 0.17 1.91
N LYS A 320 -21.97 0.31 2.09
CA LYS A 320 -22.55 1.25 3.04
C LYS A 320 -22.35 0.82 4.50
N ALA A 321 -22.52 -0.47 4.79
CA ALA A 321 -22.56 -0.96 6.17
C ALA A 321 -21.21 -1.50 6.68
N LEU A 322 -20.38 -2.07 5.81
CA LEU A 322 -19.18 -2.82 6.22
C LEU A 322 -17.87 -2.15 5.80
N MET A 323 -17.89 -1.33 4.73
CA MET A 323 -16.66 -0.79 4.14
C MET A 323 -16.23 0.62 4.61
N PRO A 324 -17.02 1.40 5.39
CA PRO A 324 -16.53 2.69 5.85
C PRO A 324 -15.20 2.56 6.60
N GLY A 325 -14.14 3.18 6.05
CA GLY A 325 -12.77 3.11 6.58
C GLY A 325 -11.94 1.92 6.07
N TYR A 326 -12.54 0.95 5.38
CA TYR A 326 -11.82 -0.19 4.78
C TYR A 326 -11.71 -0.10 3.26
N GLY A 327 -12.72 0.48 2.59
CA GLY A 327 -12.74 0.52 1.15
C GLY A 327 -13.83 1.40 0.57
N VAL A 328 -13.75 1.61 -0.73
CA VAL A 328 -14.77 2.28 -1.54
C VAL A 328 -15.27 1.31 -2.60
N LEU A 329 -16.58 1.40 -2.93
CA LEU A 329 -17.17 0.56 -3.97
C LEU A 329 -16.38 0.68 -5.27
N HIS A 330 -15.97 -0.46 -5.81
CA HIS A 330 -15.29 -0.55 -7.09
C HIS A 330 -15.38 -1.97 -7.63
N GLN A 331 -15.93 -2.11 -8.84
CA GLN A 331 -16.28 -3.42 -9.44
C GLN A 331 -15.36 -3.78 -10.62
N ARG A 332 -14.20 -3.13 -10.73
CA ARG A 332 -13.22 -3.34 -11.80
C ARG A 332 -11.91 -3.94 -11.26
N PRO A 333 -11.19 -4.72 -12.09
CA PRO A 333 -9.88 -5.24 -11.68
C PRO A 333 -8.77 -4.19 -11.70
N ILE A 334 -8.89 -3.13 -12.52
CA ILE A 334 -7.95 -2.00 -12.53
C ILE A 334 -8.42 -0.98 -11.50
N LYS A 335 -7.52 -0.47 -10.68
CA LYS A 335 -7.83 0.53 -9.64
C LYS A 335 -8.49 1.80 -10.19
N ALA A 336 -9.38 2.38 -9.42
CA ALA A 336 -10.05 3.64 -9.75
C ALA A 336 -9.02 4.79 -9.91
N GLY A 337 -9.38 5.80 -10.70
CA GLY A 337 -8.53 6.97 -10.94
C GLY A 337 -7.46 6.79 -12.03
N MET A 338 -7.34 5.59 -12.61
CA MET A 338 -6.46 5.39 -13.76
C MET A 338 -7.19 5.78 -15.06
N PRO A 339 -6.51 6.43 -16.03
CA PRO A 339 -7.13 6.79 -17.31
C PRO A 339 -7.74 5.62 -18.08
N SER A 340 -7.17 4.42 -17.89
CA SER A 340 -7.62 3.18 -18.51
C SER A 340 -8.79 2.49 -17.80
N THR A 341 -9.19 2.95 -16.60
CA THR A 341 -10.26 2.30 -15.84
C THR A 341 -11.62 2.65 -16.43
N LEU A 342 -12.38 1.62 -16.81
CA LEU A 342 -13.78 1.79 -17.22
C LEU A 342 -14.65 2.16 -15.99
N PRO A 343 -15.79 2.86 -16.21
CA PRO A 343 -16.80 3.00 -15.17
C PRO A 343 -17.24 1.65 -14.62
N ASP A 344 -17.61 1.60 -13.34
CA ASP A 344 -18.12 0.38 -12.74
C ASP A 344 -19.35 -0.13 -13.52
N PRO A 345 -19.49 -1.45 -13.72
CA PRO A 345 -20.60 -2.02 -14.50
C PRO A 345 -21.97 -1.91 -13.81
N GLY A 346 -22.01 -1.48 -12.55
CA GLY A 346 -23.24 -1.25 -11.81
C GLY A 346 -23.96 -2.54 -11.40
N TYR A 347 -23.24 -3.62 -11.16
CA TYR A 347 -23.81 -4.84 -10.60
C TYR A 347 -24.45 -4.57 -9.25
N LYS A 348 -25.61 -5.15 -9.04
CA LYS A 348 -26.41 -5.05 -7.81
C LYS A 348 -27.07 -6.38 -7.50
N LEU A 349 -27.52 -6.53 -6.25
CA LEU A 349 -28.29 -7.69 -5.82
C LEU A 349 -29.58 -7.84 -6.65
N ASP A 350 -29.73 -9.01 -7.29
CA ASP A 350 -30.90 -9.41 -8.04
C ASP A 350 -31.16 -10.93 -7.89
N VAL A 351 -31.82 -11.28 -6.81
CA VAL A 351 -32.11 -12.69 -6.46
C VAL A 351 -32.97 -13.39 -7.50
N ALA A 352 -33.91 -12.67 -8.12
CA ALA A 352 -34.79 -13.25 -9.14
C ALA A 352 -33.99 -13.66 -10.39
N ARG A 353 -33.10 -12.76 -10.87
CA ARG A 353 -32.20 -13.05 -11.98
C ARG A 353 -31.25 -14.20 -11.66
N ALA A 354 -30.68 -14.20 -10.44
CA ALA A 354 -29.79 -15.27 -10.01
C ALA A 354 -30.45 -16.63 -9.99
N LYS A 355 -31.67 -16.74 -9.46
CA LYS A 355 -32.48 -18.00 -9.48
C LYS A 355 -32.74 -18.49 -10.91
N LYS A 356 -33.05 -17.59 -11.83
CA LYS A 356 -33.24 -17.93 -13.24
C LYS A 356 -31.96 -18.52 -13.84
N LEU A 357 -30.81 -17.85 -13.61
CA LEU A 357 -29.49 -18.31 -14.10
C LEU A 357 -29.12 -19.67 -13.51
N LEU A 358 -29.36 -19.90 -12.21
CA LEU A 358 -29.14 -21.18 -11.55
C LEU A 358 -30.01 -22.30 -12.14
N ALA A 359 -31.28 -22.03 -12.37
CA ALA A 359 -32.20 -23.01 -13.01
C ALA A 359 -31.72 -23.37 -14.43
N GLU A 360 -31.31 -22.37 -15.22
CA GLU A 360 -30.72 -22.57 -16.55
C GLU A 360 -29.37 -23.32 -16.53
N ALA A 361 -28.64 -23.23 -15.41
CA ALA A 361 -27.42 -23.96 -15.17
C ALA A 361 -27.62 -25.40 -14.66
N GLY A 362 -28.86 -25.82 -14.39
CA GLY A 362 -29.20 -27.13 -13.86
C GLY A 362 -29.30 -27.21 -12.33
N TYR A 363 -29.29 -26.06 -11.64
CA TYR A 363 -29.37 -25.96 -10.17
C TYR A 363 -30.61 -25.16 -9.70
N PRO A 364 -31.86 -25.56 -10.04
CA PRO A 364 -33.06 -24.80 -9.71
C PRO A 364 -33.30 -24.65 -8.20
N ASN A 365 -32.75 -25.57 -7.38
CA ASN A 365 -32.84 -25.55 -5.92
C ASN A 365 -31.53 -25.12 -5.22
N GLY A 366 -30.56 -24.65 -5.99
CA GLY A 366 -29.21 -24.33 -5.48
C GLY A 366 -28.35 -25.56 -5.22
N PHE A 367 -27.34 -25.40 -4.38
CA PHE A 367 -26.37 -26.45 -4.02
C PHE A 367 -25.58 -26.08 -2.75
N ASP A 368 -24.93 -27.07 -2.15
CA ASP A 368 -24.05 -26.88 -1.01
C ASP A 368 -22.62 -26.56 -1.47
N THR A 369 -21.94 -25.67 -0.75
CA THR A 369 -20.57 -25.27 -1.04
C THR A 369 -19.85 -24.76 0.23
N THR A 370 -18.58 -24.39 0.12
CA THR A 370 -17.81 -23.77 1.21
C THR A 370 -17.39 -22.34 0.85
N LEU A 371 -17.33 -21.46 1.87
CA LEU A 371 -16.86 -20.08 1.74
C LEU A 371 -15.71 -19.84 2.73
N ARG A 372 -14.49 -19.79 2.22
CA ARG A 372 -13.29 -19.55 3.02
C ARG A 372 -13.08 -18.06 3.24
N VAL A 373 -12.66 -17.69 4.45
CA VAL A 373 -12.47 -16.28 4.81
C VAL A 373 -11.49 -16.11 5.97
N LEU A 374 -10.78 -14.98 6.00
CA LEU A 374 -10.00 -14.56 7.16
C LEU A 374 -10.91 -14.27 8.35
N SER A 375 -10.44 -14.57 9.56
CA SER A 375 -11.19 -14.29 10.80
C SER A 375 -11.33 -12.79 11.08
N ASP A 376 -10.46 -11.97 10.47
CA ASP A 376 -10.37 -10.54 10.72
C ASP A 376 -11.47 -9.73 10.02
N GLN A 377 -11.73 -8.52 10.52
CA GLN A 377 -12.60 -7.57 9.85
C GLN A 377 -11.85 -6.83 8.72
N PRO A 378 -12.54 -6.44 7.63
CA PRO A 378 -13.97 -6.61 7.35
C PRO A 378 -14.33 -7.97 6.72
N PHE A 379 -13.36 -8.88 6.52
CA PHE A 379 -13.53 -10.10 5.71
C PHE A 379 -14.66 -10.99 6.22
N LEU A 380 -14.70 -11.28 7.52
CA LEU A 380 -15.73 -12.15 8.09
C LEU A 380 -17.13 -11.56 7.91
N ASN A 381 -17.30 -10.26 8.12
CA ASN A 381 -18.60 -9.60 7.94
C ASN A 381 -19.04 -9.60 6.46
N ILE A 382 -18.09 -9.39 5.52
CA ILE A 382 -18.38 -9.53 4.09
C ILE A 382 -18.83 -10.96 3.76
N ALA A 383 -18.13 -11.98 4.30
CA ALA A 383 -18.50 -13.38 4.04
C ALA A 383 -19.89 -13.72 4.60
N ILE A 384 -20.26 -13.23 5.77
CA ILE A 384 -21.60 -13.40 6.35
C ILE A 384 -22.67 -12.74 5.47
N ALA A 385 -22.41 -11.52 4.98
CA ALA A 385 -23.33 -10.83 4.07
C ALA A 385 -23.50 -11.60 2.75
N VAL A 386 -22.40 -12.08 2.16
CA VAL A 386 -22.43 -12.90 0.93
C VAL A 386 -23.15 -14.21 1.18
N GLN A 387 -22.87 -14.92 2.27
CA GLN A 387 -23.57 -16.15 2.64
C GLN A 387 -25.10 -15.95 2.71
N SER A 388 -25.52 -14.87 3.38
CA SER A 388 -26.94 -14.55 3.56
C SER A 388 -27.67 -14.34 2.22
N THR A 389 -27.02 -13.68 1.26
CA THR A 389 -27.62 -13.45 -0.07
C THR A 389 -27.55 -14.68 -0.97
N LEU A 390 -26.50 -15.49 -0.88
CA LEU A 390 -26.39 -16.79 -1.57
C LEU A 390 -27.51 -17.74 -1.14
N MET A 391 -27.83 -17.79 0.15
CA MET A 391 -28.89 -18.62 0.72
C MET A 391 -30.26 -18.29 0.14
N GLN A 392 -30.53 -17.03 -0.21
CA GLN A 392 -31.80 -16.61 -0.83
C GLN A 392 -32.09 -17.31 -2.17
N ALA A 393 -31.01 -17.77 -2.83
CA ALA A 393 -31.12 -18.53 -4.09
C ALA A 393 -30.86 -20.04 -3.92
N GLY A 394 -30.80 -20.55 -2.69
CA GLY A 394 -30.56 -21.95 -2.38
C GLY A 394 -29.11 -22.38 -2.37
N ILE A 395 -28.14 -21.45 -2.48
CA ILE A 395 -26.71 -21.78 -2.35
C ILE A 395 -26.34 -21.77 -0.87
N ASN A 396 -26.12 -22.95 -0.29
CA ASN A 396 -25.78 -23.13 1.12
C ASN A 396 -24.24 -23.10 1.29
N ALA A 397 -23.67 -21.92 1.49
CA ALA A 397 -22.24 -21.74 1.66
C ALA A 397 -21.83 -21.88 3.13
N LYS A 398 -21.11 -22.96 3.50
CA LYS A 398 -20.55 -23.12 4.84
C LYS A 398 -19.32 -22.24 5.00
N ILE A 399 -19.34 -21.29 5.93
CA ILE A 399 -18.18 -20.43 6.24
C ILE A 399 -17.09 -21.25 6.93
N ILE A 400 -15.85 -21.10 6.43
CA ILE A 400 -14.63 -21.68 6.98
C ILE A 400 -13.65 -20.52 7.25
N THR A 401 -13.46 -20.20 8.53
CA THR A 401 -12.53 -19.16 8.96
C THR A 401 -11.11 -19.71 9.14
N GLY A 402 -10.11 -18.85 9.02
CA GLY A 402 -8.71 -19.21 9.26
C GLY A 402 -7.73 -18.05 9.18
N THR A 403 -6.46 -18.34 9.42
CA THR A 403 -5.36 -17.39 9.24
C THR A 403 -5.05 -17.15 7.76
N GLY A 404 -4.30 -16.09 7.46
CA GLY A 404 -3.86 -15.80 6.08
C GLY A 404 -3.15 -16.96 5.39
N ASN A 405 -2.33 -17.73 6.14
CA ASN A 405 -1.65 -18.89 5.60
C ASN A 405 -2.61 -20.02 5.24
N GLN A 406 -3.64 -20.27 6.05
CA GLN A 406 -4.64 -21.30 5.80
C GLN A 406 -5.56 -20.91 4.63
N ILE A 407 -6.09 -19.70 4.64
CA ILE A 407 -7.05 -19.24 3.63
C ILE A 407 -6.38 -19.04 2.27
N TYR A 408 -5.33 -18.23 2.20
CA TYR A 408 -4.61 -18.02 0.93
C TYR A 408 -3.72 -19.20 0.55
N GLY A 409 -3.34 -20.08 1.51
CA GLY A 409 -2.70 -21.36 1.23
C GLY A 409 -3.61 -22.26 0.41
N ALA A 410 -4.85 -22.48 0.85
CA ALA A 410 -5.85 -23.25 0.11
C ALA A 410 -6.08 -22.67 -1.31
N MET A 411 -6.11 -21.34 -1.45
CA MET A 411 -6.23 -20.69 -2.74
C MET A 411 -5.00 -20.92 -3.64
N ARG A 412 -3.76 -20.85 -3.09
CA ARG A 412 -2.53 -21.17 -3.82
C ARG A 412 -2.44 -22.63 -4.24
N GLU A 413 -3.04 -23.51 -3.47
CA GLU A 413 -3.14 -24.95 -3.79
C GLU A 413 -4.33 -25.26 -4.71
N ARG A 414 -5.15 -24.26 -5.06
CA ARG A 414 -6.37 -24.41 -5.88
C ARG A 414 -7.42 -25.36 -5.25
N LYS A 415 -7.45 -25.44 -3.89
CA LYS A 415 -8.33 -26.28 -3.06
C LYS A 415 -9.30 -25.43 -2.26
N PHE A 416 -10.24 -24.79 -2.95
CA PHE A 416 -11.30 -23.99 -2.35
C PHE A 416 -12.49 -23.95 -3.31
N ASP A 417 -13.68 -23.60 -2.81
CA ASP A 417 -14.88 -23.39 -3.62
C ASP A 417 -15.08 -21.89 -3.81
N LEU A 418 -15.50 -21.20 -2.73
CA LEU A 418 -15.60 -19.74 -2.63
C LEU A 418 -14.60 -19.19 -1.64
N LEU A 419 -14.18 -17.94 -1.85
CA LEU A 419 -13.28 -17.23 -0.95
C LEU A 419 -13.59 -15.74 -0.95
N VAL A 420 -13.76 -15.15 0.23
CA VAL A 420 -13.67 -13.69 0.43
C VAL A 420 -12.25 -13.35 0.81
N GLY A 421 -11.63 -12.49 0.02
CA GLY A 421 -10.24 -12.12 0.21
C GLY A 421 -9.89 -10.75 -0.33
N ARG A 422 -8.59 -10.46 -0.33
CA ARG A 422 -8.03 -9.27 -0.97
C ARG A 422 -6.79 -9.60 -1.78
N GLY A 423 -6.52 -8.79 -2.78
CA GLY A 423 -5.33 -8.86 -3.62
C GLY A 423 -5.34 -7.76 -4.65
N GLY A 424 -4.29 -7.59 -5.39
CA GLY A 424 -4.23 -6.54 -6.41
C GLY A 424 -2.82 -6.19 -6.82
N SER A 425 -2.69 -5.01 -7.42
CA SER A 425 -1.42 -4.47 -7.86
C SER A 425 -0.54 -4.05 -6.68
N GLY A 426 0.76 -3.99 -6.97
CA GLY A 426 1.73 -3.32 -6.15
C GLY A 426 1.53 -1.79 -6.08
N MET A 427 2.61 -1.08 -5.80
CA MET A 427 2.59 0.38 -5.63
C MET A 427 2.54 1.13 -6.97
N GLU A 428 2.85 0.47 -8.08
CA GLU A 428 2.95 1.09 -9.40
C GLU A 428 1.57 1.57 -9.90
N PRO A 429 1.45 2.82 -10.35
CA PRO A 429 0.21 3.34 -10.93
C PRO A 429 0.08 2.92 -12.41
N HIS A 430 0.09 1.63 -12.68
CA HIS A 430 0.00 1.07 -14.01
C HIS A 430 -1.11 0.01 -14.10
N PRO A 431 -1.98 0.03 -15.14
CA PRO A 431 -3.09 -0.91 -15.27
C PRO A 431 -2.63 -2.36 -15.38
N HIS A 432 -1.48 -2.61 -16.01
CA HIS A 432 -0.90 -3.95 -16.12
C HIS A 432 -0.67 -4.61 -14.75
N SER A 433 -0.21 -3.84 -13.76
CA SER A 433 0.05 -4.38 -12.41
C SER A 433 -1.20 -5.00 -11.78
N SER A 434 -2.37 -4.34 -11.93
CA SER A 434 -3.65 -4.85 -11.46
C SER A 434 -4.10 -6.09 -12.23
N LEU A 435 -4.05 -6.03 -13.58
CA LEU A 435 -4.48 -7.13 -14.44
C LEU A 435 -3.58 -8.36 -14.27
N ARG A 436 -2.27 -8.16 -14.17
CA ARG A 436 -1.33 -9.24 -13.92
C ARG A 436 -1.62 -9.96 -12.61
N ALA A 437 -1.93 -9.21 -11.56
CA ALA A 437 -2.20 -9.79 -10.24
C ALA A 437 -3.56 -10.51 -10.18
N LEU A 438 -4.61 -9.93 -10.75
CA LEU A 438 -5.99 -10.37 -10.55
C LEU A 438 -6.55 -11.25 -11.68
N VAL A 439 -6.10 -11.04 -12.92
CA VAL A 439 -6.72 -11.59 -14.15
C VAL A 439 -5.81 -12.54 -14.90
N TYR A 440 -4.55 -12.18 -15.07
CA TYR A 440 -3.60 -12.86 -15.94
C TYR A 440 -3.33 -14.31 -15.50
N ASN A 441 -3.37 -15.24 -16.46
CA ASN A 441 -3.08 -16.66 -16.24
C ASN A 441 -2.49 -17.25 -17.52
N PRO A 442 -1.16 -17.13 -17.77
CA PRO A 442 -0.55 -17.56 -19.04
C PRO A 442 -0.50 -19.08 -19.20
N ASP A 443 -0.54 -19.84 -18.11
CA ASP A 443 -0.53 -21.31 -18.13
C ASP A 443 -1.39 -21.85 -16.99
N ASN A 444 -2.56 -22.43 -17.34
CA ASN A 444 -3.51 -22.93 -16.36
C ASN A 444 -3.18 -24.34 -15.82
N SER A 445 -2.07 -24.93 -16.23
CA SER A 445 -1.64 -26.23 -15.71
C SER A 445 -1.24 -26.13 -14.22
N ASP A 446 -1.45 -27.20 -13.46
CA ASP A 446 -1.02 -27.28 -12.07
C ASP A 446 0.52 -27.30 -11.95
N LYS A 447 1.22 -27.73 -13.00
CA LYS A 447 2.70 -27.75 -13.09
C LYS A 447 3.30 -26.35 -13.15
N ALA A 448 2.58 -25.36 -13.69
CA ALA A 448 3.05 -23.99 -13.84
C ALA A 448 3.28 -23.29 -12.49
N ARG A 449 2.58 -23.72 -11.42
CA ARG A 449 2.70 -23.19 -10.06
C ARG A 449 2.72 -21.67 -9.96
N LEU A 450 1.85 -21.03 -10.75
CA LEU A 450 1.75 -19.57 -10.82
C LEU A 450 1.03 -18.98 -9.60
N THR A 451 1.55 -19.29 -8.42
CA THR A 451 0.93 -19.01 -7.12
C THR A 451 0.79 -17.53 -6.79
N ASN A 452 1.38 -16.62 -7.58
CA ASN A 452 1.26 -15.17 -7.41
C ASN A 452 0.16 -14.56 -8.29
N PHE A 453 -0.49 -15.36 -9.18
CA PHE A 453 -1.54 -14.90 -10.08
C PHE A 453 -2.91 -15.39 -9.61
N GLN A 454 -3.82 -14.47 -9.34
CA GLN A 454 -5.19 -14.82 -8.89
C GLN A 454 -5.96 -15.56 -10.01
N GLY A 455 -5.76 -15.18 -11.28
CA GLY A 455 -6.32 -15.90 -12.43
C GLY A 455 -5.95 -17.38 -12.40
N TRP A 456 -4.67 -17.71 -12.16
CA TRP A 456 -4.23 -19.10 -12.05
C TRP A 456 -4.83 -19.80 -10.82
N ARG A 457 -4.85 -19.13 -9.67
CA ARG A 457 -5.40 -19.72 -8.42
C ARG A 457 -6.86 -20.09 -8.56
N THR A 458 -7.66 -19.27 -9.24
CA THR A 458 -9.10 -19.52 -9.50
C THR A 458 -9.32 -20.48 -10.67
N GLY A 459 -8.31 -20.73 -11.48
CA GLY A 459 -8.44 -21.52 -12.71
C GLY A 459 -9.06 -20.73 -13.88
N PHE A 460 -9.25 -19.41 -13.73
CA PHE A 460 -9.74 -18.58 -14.82
C PHE A 460 -8.68 -18.45 -15.90
N TYR A 461 -8.98 -18.90 -17.11
CA TYR A 461 -8.06 -18.95 -18.22
C TYR A 461 -8.75 -18.60 -19.54
N ASP A 462 -8.25 -17.58 -20.20
CA ASP A 462 -8.63 -17.20 -21.56
C ASP A 462 -7.40 -16.79 -22.34
N PRO A 463 -6.96 -17.57 -23.36
CA PRO A 463 -5.74 -17.30 -24.13
C PRO A 463 -5.77 -15.96 -24.84
N GLN A 464 -6.93 -15.54 -25.36
CA GLN A 464 -7.05 -14.26 -26.06
C GLN A 464 -6.90 -13.09 -25.08
N LEU A 465 -7.49 -13.18 -23.88
CA LEU A 465 -7.35 -12.15 -22.86
C LEU A 465 -5.90 -12.02 -22.40
N ASN A 466 -5.19 -13.13 -22.21
CA ASN A 466 -3.76 -13.12 -21.89
C ASN A 466 -2.95 -12.43 -22.99
N THR A 467 -3.21 -12.76 -24.27
CA THR A 467 -2.55 -12.11 -25.42
C THR A 467 -2.82 -10.61 -25.45
N MET A 468 -4.06 -10.18 -25.20
CA MET A 468 -4.41 -8.74 -25.12
C MET A 468 -3.63 -8.03 -24.00
N ILE A 469 -3.50 -8.67 -22.83
CA ILE A 469 -2.74 -8.10 -21.69
C ILE A 469 -1.25 -7.96 -22.04
N ASP A 470 -0.66 -8.97 -22.69
CA ASP A 470 0.74 -8.94 -23.11
C ASP A 470 0.99 -7.87 -24.19
N GLN A 471 0.08 -7.73 -25.15
CA GLN A 471 0.16 -6.72 -26.21
C GLN A 471 -0.01 -5.31 -25.68
N ALA A 472 -0.99 -5.07 -24.80
CA ALA A 472 -1.23 -3.76 -24.20
C ALA A 472 -0.02 -3.26 -23.37
N LEU A 473 0.74 -4.19 -22.74
CA LEU A 473 1.98 -3.84 -22.05
C LEU A 473 3.04 -3.26 -23.00
N LEU A 474 3.07 -3.71 -24.25
CA LEU A 474 4.09 -3.32 -25.23
C LEU A 474 3.64 -2.18 -26.14
N GLU A 475 2.37 -1.74 -26.05
CA GLU A 475 1.87 -0.61 -26.83
C GLU A 475 2.56 0.69 -26.39
N ARG A 476 3.08 1.45 -27.33
CA ARG A 476 3.84 2.68 -27.09
C ARG A 476 3.04 3.96 -27.29
N ASP A 477 1.93 3.89 -28.02
CA ASP A 477 1.00 5.00 -28.13
C ASP A 477 0.14 5.06 -26.85
N PRO A 478 0.22 6.12 -26.03
CA PRO A 478 -0.49 6.18 -24.75
C PRO A 478 -2.01 6.13 -24.90
N GLN A 479 -2.56 6.70 -25.98
CA GLN A 479 -4.01 6.70 -26.19
C GLN A 479 -4.50 5.31 -26.59
N LYS A 480 -3.74 4.64 -27.45
CA LYS A 480 -4.03 3.27 -27.86
C LYS A 480 -3.85 2.30 -26.69
N GLN A 481 -2.79 2.47 -25.88
CA GLN A 481 -2.59 1.67 -24.68
C GLN A 481 -3.77 1.78 -23.70
N VAL A 482 -4.29 2.99 -23.49
CA VAL A 482 -5.51 3.21 -22.68
C VAL A 482 -6.70 2.46 -23.26
N ALA A 483 -6.94 2.56 -24.57
CA ALA A 483 -8.02 1.87 -25.27
C ALA A 483 -7.89 0.33 -25.18
N ASP A 484 -6.67 -0.20 -25.32
CA ASP A 484 -6.39 -1.62 -25.18
C ASP A 484 -6.73 -2.14 -23.78
N TYR A 485 -6.35 -1.42 -22.72
CA TYR A 485 -6.71 -1.77 -21.34
C TYR A 485 -8.20 -1.64 -21.05
N GLN A 486 -8.92 -0.75 -21.70
CA GLN A 486 -10.38 -0.66 -21.64
C GLN A 486 -11.04 -1.86 -22.32
N ALA A 487 -10.55 -2.26 -23.51
CA ALA A 487 -11.03 -3.44 -24.23
C ALA A 487 -10.79 -4.73 -23.44
N ILE A 488 -9.68 -4.86 -22.73
CA ILE A 488 -9.38 -5.98 -21.84
C ILE A 488 -10.43 -6.08 -20.73
N GLN A 489 -10.79 -4.98 -20.09
CA GLN A 489 -11.82 -4.98 -19.02
C GLN A 489 -13.20 -5.36 -19.57
N ALA A 490 -13.57 -4.85 -20.75
CA ALA A 490 -14.83 -5.20 -21.40
C ALA A 490 -14.91 -6.70 -21.71
N ARG A 491 -13.84 -7.29 -22.25
CA ARG A 491 -13.75 -8.74 -22.50
C ARG A 491 -13.80 -9.54 -21.19
N TYR A 492 -13.09 -9.11 -20.15
CA TYR A 492 -13.09 -9.77 -18.85
C TYR A 492 -14.51 -9.88 -18.28
N ASP A 493 -15.31 -8.81 -18.38
CA ASP A 493 -16.70 -8.82 -17.94
C ASP A 493 -17.57 -9.81 -18.74
N GLN A 494 -17.39 -9.87 -20.07
CA GLN A 494 -18.14 -10.76 -20.96
C GLN A 494 -17.85 -12.24 -20.65
N LEU A 495 -16.64 -12.56 -20.20
CA LEU A 495 -16.22 -13.92 -19.85
C LEU A 495 -16.79 -14.39 -18.50
N VAL A 496 -17.49 -13.54 -17.77
CA VAL A 496 -18.01 -13.83 -16.43
C VAL A 496 -16.91 -14.39 -15.53
N PRO A 497 -16.01 -13.54 -15.06
CA PRO A 497 -14.79 -13.98 -14.39
C PRO A 497 -15.06 -14.70 -13.07
N ALA A 498 -14.09 -15.49 -12.66
CA ALA A 498 -14.09 -16.21 -11.39
C ALA A 498 -13.72 -15.35 -10.16
N LEU A 499 -13.21 -14.14 -10.39
CA LEU A 499 -12.89 -13.18 -9.34
C LEU A 499 -13.75 -11.92 -9.54
N ILE A 500 -14.52 -11.58 -8.52
CA ILE A 500 -15.49 -10.48 -8.53
C ILE A 500 -14.98 -9.40 -7.58
N PRO A 501 -14.46 -8.25 -8.09
CA PRO A 501 -14.10 -7.11 -7.24
C PRO A 501 -15.33 -6.54 -6.52
N LEU A 502 -15.16 -6.19 -5.25
CA LEU A 502 -16.22 -5.61 -4.39
C LEU A 502 -15.93 -4.14 -4.06
N SER A 503 -14.70 -3.88 -3.65
CA SER A 503 -14.28 -2.56 -3.16
C SER A 503 -12.79 -2.41 -3.33
N GLN A 504 -12.34 -1.20 -3.67
CA GLN A 504 -10.94 -0.82 -3.61
C GLN A 504 -10.57 -0.50 -2.17
N MET A 505 -9.47 -1.07 -1.69
CA MET A 505 -8.99 -0.89 -0.33
C MET A 505 -8.61 0.57 -0.06
N VAL A 506 -8.93 1.01 1.14
CA VAL A 506 -8.57 2.33 1.68
C VAL A 506 -7.81 2.12 2.99
N ASP A 507 -6.69 2.82 3.13
CA ASP A 507 -6.05 3.01 4.42
C ASP A 507 -6.48 4.35 4.99
N SER A 508 -6.86 4.36 6.25
CA SER A 508 -7.24 5.60 6.95
C SER A 508 -6.14 6.01 7.93
N VAL A 509 -5.88 7.30 7.97
CA VAL A 509 -4.95 7.93 8.90
C VAL A 509 -5.68 9.07 9.64
N VAL A 510 -5.44 9.21 10.92
CA VAL A 510 -5.99 10.29 11.74
C VAL A 510 -4.89 11.32 11.97
N VAL A 511 -5.17 12.57 11.63
CA VAL A 511 -4.22 13.67 11.64
C VAL A 511 -4.80 14.83 12.46
N ARG A 512 -4.02 15.43 13.34
CA ARG A 512 -4.43 16.64 14.05
C ARG A 512 -4.45 17.84 13.11
N ASN A 513 -5.43 18.71 13.30
CA ASN A 513 -5.63 19.89 12.41
C ASN A 513 -4.51 20.94 12.52
N GLU A 514 -3.59 20.83 13.47
CA GLU A 514 -2.38 21.66 13.49
C GLU A 514 -1.31 21.21 12.48
N VAL A 515 -1.34 19.95 12.05
CA VAL A 515 -0.41 19.40 11.04
C VAL A 515 -0.81 19.88 9.65
N ARG A 516 0.15 20.32 8.88
CA ARG A 516 -0.02 20.81 7.50
C ARG A 516 0.90 20.04 6.57
N GLU A 517 0.55 19.99 5.28
CA GLU A 517 1.31 19.35 4.20
C GLU A 517 1.59 17.85 4.43
N TYR A 518 0.80 17.20 5.30
CA TYR A 518 0.83 15.75 5.43
C TYR A 518 -0.08 15.12 4.38
N GLN A 519 0.53 14.50 3.38
CA GLN A 519 -0.17 13.84 2.28
C GLN A 519 0.23 12.36 2.23
N PRO A 520 -0.59 11.46 2.79
CA PRO A 520 -0.33 10.04 2.70
C PRO A 520 -0.44 9.56 1.25
N HIS A 521 0.63 8.98 0.72
CA HIS A 521 0.75 8.67 -0.70
C HIS A 521 0.21 7.26 -1.05
N PRO A 522 -0.56 7.09 -2.16
CA PRO A 522 -1.08 5.79 -2.60
C PRO A 522 -0.01 4.72 -2.88
N SER A 523 1.19 5.12 -3.29
CA SER A 523 2.35 4.22 -3.48
C SER A 523 3.12 3.92 -2.19
N ALA A 524 2.52 4.21 -1.02
CA ALA A 524 3.10 4.00 0.32
C ALA A 524 4.39 4.78 0.63
N THR A 525 4.73 5.82 -0.14
CA THR A 525 5.82 6.74 0.18
C THR A 525 5.23 8.07 0.66
N THR A 526 5.21 8.31 1.96
CA THR A 526 4.73 9.57 2.54
C THR A 526 5.91 10.49 2.79
N PHE A 527 6.01 11.57 2.03
CA PHE A 527 7.08 12.56 2.19
C PHE A 527 6.83 13.44 3.40
N LEU A 528 7.81 13.51 4.31
CA LEU A 528 7.69 14.26 5.56
C LEU A 528 8.50 15.57 5.57
N ARG A 529 9.30 15.85 4.52
CA ARG A 529 10.14 17.04 4.44
C ARG A 529 9.37 18.34 4.64
N ASP A 530 8.23 18.46 3.96
CA ASP A 530 7.44 19.70 3.91
C ASP A 530 6.36 19.77 5.00
N VAL A 531 6.19 18.68 5.78
CA VAL A 531 5.24 18.64 6.89
C VAL A 531 5.65 19.61 7.99
N TYR A 532 4.69 20.43 8.45
CA TYR A 532 4.91 21.37 9.56
C TYR A 532 3.68 21.48 10.46
N LYS A 533 3.83 22.16 11.59
CA LYS A 533 2.73 22.43 12.52
C LYS A 533 2.49 23.92 12.66
N VAL A 534 1.20 24.33 12.68
CA VAL A 534 0.78 25.69 12.96
C VAL A 534 0.44 25.86 14.44
N ARG A 535 0.83 26.95 15.06
CA ARG A 535 0.43 27.28 16.41
C ARG A 535 -1.00 27.82 16.43
N LYS A 536 -1.75 27.52 17.49
CA LYS A 536 -3.09 28.06 17.69
C LYS A 536 -3.01 29.60 17.71
N GLY A 537 -3.51 30.26 16.67
CA GLY A 537 -3.47 31.72 16.52
C GLY A 537 -2.59 32.27 15.40
N GLU A 538 -1.75 31.46 14.78
CA GLU A 538 -1.04 31.80 13.56
C GLU A 538 -1.97 31.51 12.35
N LYS A 539 -2.21 32.52 11.52
CA LYS A 539 -2.86 32.31 10.20
C LYS A 539 -1.78 31.71 9.30
N GLY A 540 -1.99 30.47 8.84
CA GLY A 540 -1.15 29.81 7.85
C GLY A 540 -1.24 30.47 6.48
#